data_7b8260a067beb2ce6a89390217bf279a
#
_entry.id   7b8260a067beb2ce6a89390217bf279a
#
_cell.length_a   1.000
_cell.length_b   1.000
_cell.length_c   1.000
_cell.angle_alpha   90.00
_cell.angle_beta   90.00
_cell.angle_gamma   90.00
#
_symmetry.space_group_name_H-M   'P 1'
#
loop_
_entity.id
_entity.type
_entity.pdbx_description
1 polymer ?
#
loop_
_entity_poly.entity_id
_entity_poly.type
_entity_poly.pdbx_seq_one_letter_code
_entity_poly.pdbx_strand_id
1 'polypeptide(L)'
;VELENVFPNLTSCDLRSGFVSHSTGNGTGAVETLVEYAGPSTRKLLAAAGSVIYDASDSGGSTSIATGKSNARWQTTMFGTAGGNFLYMVNGEDAPIYYNGSAFVTPSLAGVTATDIINVTTHHRRLFFVFTDSLIFGYLPVVSVAGTVATFDIGGLCKKGGYIQAIGSWTRDGGSGPDDLFVAITSEGECIIYSGNDPSSATAWNLVGVFSIGKPI
;
A
#
# COMPACT_ATOMS: atom_id res chain seq x y z
N VAL A 1 -8.20 -26.59 -28.97
CA VAL A 1 -7.35 -25.62 -29.69
C VAL A 1 -6.92 -24.61 -28.67
N GLU A 2 -5.64 -24.51 -28.44
CA GLU A 2 -5.01 -23.50 -27.59
C GLU A 2 -4.70 -22.27 -28.46
N LEU A 3 -5.15 -21.09 -28.03
CA LEU A 3 -4.94 -19.84 -28.75
C LEU A 3 -3.98 -18.99 -27.91
N GLU A 4 -2.76 -18.76 -28.37
CA GLU A 4 -1.76 -17.94 -27.75
C GLU A 4 -1.67 -16.58 -28.47
N ASN A 5 -1.50 -15.49 -27.67
CA ASN A 5 -1.32 -14.12 -28.18
C ASN A 5 -2.43 -13.61 -29.11
N VAL A 6 -3.68 -14.02 -28.88
CA VAL A 6 -4.86 -13.54 -29.62
C VAL A 6 -5.96 -13.11 -28.67
N PHE A 7 -6.75 -12.14 -29.10
CA PHE A 7 -7.99 -11.71 -28.46
C PHE A 7 -9.17 -12.28 -29.23
N PRO A 8 -9.99 -13.18 -28.63
CA PRO A 8 -11.17 -13.69 -29.29
C PRO A 8 -12.26 -12.61 -29.33
N ASN A 9 -12.82 -12.41 -30.54
CA ASN A 9 -14.03 -11.63 -30.79
C ASN A 9 -15.19 -12.57 -31.14
N LEU A 10 -16.40 -12.03 -31.25
CA LEU A 10 -17.58 -12.84 -31.59
C LEU A 10 -17.46 -13.56 -32.92
N THR A 11 -16.71 -13.02 -33.88
CA THR A 11 -16.60 -13.55 -35.27
C THR A 11 -15.17 -13.69 -35.77
N SER A 12 -14.17 -13.28 -34.97
CA SER A 12 -12.75 -13.29 -35.37
C SER A 12 -11.84 -13.50 -34.16
N CYS A 13 -10.57 -13.74 -34.46
CA CYS A 13 -9.50 -13.67 -33.49
C CYS A 13 -8.51 -12.61 -33.96
N ASP A 14 -8.30 -11.57 -33.15
CA ASP A 14 -7.33 -10.54 -33.45
C ASP A 14 -5.98 -10.87 -32.82
N LEU A 15 -4.91 -10.73 -33.60
CA LEU A 15 -3.57 -10.88 -33.07
C LEU A 15 -3.28 -9.78 -32.05
N ARG A 16 -2.70 -10.17 -30.92
CA ARG A 16 -2.21 -9.20 -29.95
C ARG A 16 -1.16 -8.30 -30.62
N SER A 17 -1.34 -7.00 -30.51
CA SER A 17 -0.33 -6.03 -30.92
C SER A 17 0.97 -6.27 -30.19
N GLY A 18 2.10 -6.05 -30.84
CA GLY A 18 3.41 -6.03 -30.20
C GLY A 18 3.46 -5.00 -29.08
N PHE A 19 4.48 -5.08 -28.24
CA PHE A 19 4.77 -4.06 -27.22
C PHE A 19 5.93 -3.18 -27.67
N VAL A 20 5.91 -1.94 -27.24
CA VAL A 20 7.02 -0.99 -27.41
C VAL A 20 7.55 -0.65 -26.02
N SER A 21 8.87 -0.61 -25.87
CA SER A 21 9.48 -0.15 -24.62
C SER A 21 9.07 1.29 -24.35
N HIS A 22 8.43 1.53 -23.20
CA HIS A 22 8.07 2.88 -22.78
C HIS A 22 9.26 3.62 -22.18
N SER A 23 9.98 2.97 -21.28
CA SER A 23 11.10 3.58 -20.55
C SER A 23 12.32 2.63 -20.55
N THR A 24 13.52 3.23 -20.61
CA THR A 24 14.80 2.55 -20.53
C THR A 24 15.66 3.17 -19.43
N GLY A 25 16.74 2.50 -19.02
CA GLY A 25 17.63 3.06 -18.00
C GLY A 25 17.15 2.91 -16.56
N ASN A 26 16.19 2.02 -16.32
CA ASN A 26 15.71 1.71 -14.98
C ASN A 26 16.65 0.79 -14.19
N GLY A 27 17.98 0.98 -14.33
CA GLY A 27 19.00 0.13 -13.71
C GLY A 27 19.20 -1.20 -14.41
N THR A 28 19.90 -2.12 -13.74
CA THR A 28 20.28 -3.44 -14.28
C THR A 28 19.45 -4.60 -13.73
N GLY A 29 18.57 -4.34 -12.78
CA GLY A 29 17.72 -5.33 -12.13
C GLY A 29 16.27 -5.33 -12.68
N ALA A 30 15.46 -6.23 -12.14
CA ALA A 30 14.04 -6.22 -12.39
C ALA A 30 13.41 -4.96 -11.77
N VAL A 31 12.41 -4.39 -12.44
CA VAL A 31 11.51 -3.40 -11.81
C VAL A 31 10.57 -4.18 -10.91
N GLU A 32 10.75 -4.05 -9.58
CA GLU A 32 9.95 -4.78 -8.59
C GLU A 32 8.72 -4.00 -8.12
N THR A 33 8.75 -2.66 -8.27
CA THR A 33 7.59 -1.80 -8.00
C THR A 33 7.40 -0.82 -9.15
N LEU A 34 6.17 -0.73 -9.63
CA LEU A 34 5.73 0.26 -10.59
C LEU A 34 4.47 0.92 -10.03
N VAL A 35 4.51 2.24 -9.82
CA VAL A 35 3.42 2.95 -9.13
C VAL A 35 3.21 4.33 -9.73
N GLU A 36 1.96 4.76 -9.80
CA GLU A 36 1.61 6.12 -10.19
C GLU A 36 1.53 7.04 -8.95
N TYR A 37 2.17 8.18 -9.05
CA TYR A 37 1.85 9.34 -8.22
C TYR A 37 0.79 10.17 -8.93
N ALA A 38 -0.39 10.31 -8.32
CA ALA A 38 -1.50 11.08 -8.84
C ALA A 38 -1.67 12.39 -8.04
N GLY A 39 -0.95 13.42 -8.41
CA GLY A 39 -1.10 14.76 -7.85
C GLY A 39 -2.19 15.56 -8.55
N PRO A 40 -2.59 16.72 -8.01
CA PRO A 40 -3.68 17.54 -8.56
C PRO A 40 -3.36 18.13 -9.95
N SER A 41 -2.10 18.39 -10.21
CA SER A 41 -1.62 18.97 -11.49
C SER A 41 -0.46 18.20 -12.10
N THR A 42 0.07 17.19 -11.44
CA THR A 42 1.24 16.42 -11.88
C THR A 42 0.99 14.95 -11.66
N ARG A 43 1.21 14.15 -12.68
CA ARG A 43 1.23 12.69 -12.60
C ARG A 43 2.63 12.19 -12.89
N LYS A 44 3.07 11.18 -12.17
CA LYS A 44 4.38 10.55 -12.35
C LYS A 44 4.23 9.04 -12.33
N LEU A 45 4.91 8.37 -13.25
CA LEU A 45 5.10 6.94 -13.20
C LEU A 45 6.45 6.67 -12.55
N LEU A 46 6.44 6.05 -11.38
CA LEU A 46 7.65 5.73 -10.62
C LEU A 46 7.96 4.26 -10.73
N ALA A 47 9.20 3.93 -11.03
CA ALA A 47 9.70 2.57 -11.14
C ALA A 47 10.82 2.35 -10.12
N ALA A 48 10.72 1.33 -9.28
CA ALA A 48 11.80 0.96 -8.37
C ALA A 48 12.49 -0.32 -8.85
N ALA A 49 13.81 -0.26 -8.96
CA ALA A 49 14.66 -1.37 -9.36
C ALA A 49 15.98 -1.36 -8.56
N GLY A 50 16.31 -2.49 -7.97
CA GLY A 50 17.49 -2.62 -7.11
C GLY A 50 17.44 -1.64 -5.93
N SER A 51 18.38 -0.70 -5.88
CA SER A 51 18.49 0.29 -4.80
C SER A 51 18.02 1.70 -5.20
N VAL A 52 17.29 1.84 -6.32
CA VAL A 52 16.97 3.15 -6.92
C VAL A 52 15.50 3.24 -7.30
N ILE A 53 14.91 4.41 -7.09
CA ILE A 53 13.60 4.78 -7.61
C ILE A 53 13.81 5.76 -8.76
N TYR A 54 13.17 5.48 -9.89
CA TYR A 54 13.25 6.24 -11.12
C TYR A 54 11.92 6.93 -11.44
N ASP A 55 12.00 8.11 -12.03
CA ASP A 55 10.88 8.71 -12.75
C ASP A 55 10.90 8.14 -14.19
N ALA A 56 9.92 7.34 -14.50
CA ALA A 56 9.70 6.70 -15.78
C ALA A 56 8.48 7.26 -16.51
N SER A 57 8.08 8.50 -16.21
CA SER A 57 6.87 9.14 -16.76
C SER A 57 6.96 9.38 -18.25
N ASP A 58 8.11 9.79 -18.73
CA ASP A 58 8.34 10.08 -20.13
C ASP A 58 8.84 8.84 -20.89
N SER A 59 8.53 8.78 -22.18
CA SER A 59 9.08 7.73 -23.05
C SER A 59 10.59 7.96 -23.25
N GLY A 60 11.38 6.89 -23.16
CA GLY A 60 12.84 6.93 -23.35
C GLY A 60 13.61 6.72 -22.06
N GLY A 61 14.63 7.53 -21.78
CA GLY A 61 15.47 7.37 -20.60
C GLY A 61 14.79 7.80 -19.31
N SER A 62 14.75 6.93 -18.29
CA SER A 62 14.27 7.28 -16.96
C SER A 62 15.30 8.12 -16.19
N THR A 63 14.80 8.89 -15.21
CA THR A 63 15.65 9.71 -14.34
C THR A 63 15.65 9.13 -12.93
N SER A 64 16.83 8.90 -12.34
CA SER A 64 16.97 8.51 -10.94
C SER A 64 16.54 9.66 -10.02
N ILE A 65 15.59 9.41 -9.12
CA ILE A 65 15.03 10.41 -8.20
C ILE A 65 15.21 10.05 -6.73
N ALA A 66 15.53 8.80 -6.40
CA ALA A 66 15.95 8.39 -5.07
C ALA A 66 16.92 7.20 -5.19
N THR A 67 17.97 7.19 -4.38
CA THR A 67 19.03 6.16 -4.39
C THR A 67 19.30 5.63 -2.99
N GLY A 68 20.12 4.59 -2.88
CA GLY A 68 20.56 4.03 -1.61
C GLY A 68 19.46 3.32 -0.83
N LYS A 69 18.53 2.68 -1.52
CA LYS A 69 17.48 1.87 -0.93
C LYS A 69 17.93 0.42 -0.75
N SER A 70 17.43 -0.24 0.28
CA SER A 70 17.80 -1.63 0.60
C SER A 70 17.19 -2.62 -0.38
N ASN A 71 15.94 -2.36 -0.84
CA ASN A 71 15.27 -3.16 -1.86
C ASN A 71 14.30 -2.29 -2.71
N ALA A 72 13.74 -2.89 -3.76
CA ALA A 72 12.81 -2.22 -4.66
C ALA A 72 11.34 -2.68 -4.48
N ARG A 73 11.03 -3.44 -3.43
CA ARG A 73 9.69 -4.00 -3.15
C ARG A 73 8.91 -3.08 -2.24
N TRP A 74 8.30 -2.07 -2.82
CA TRP A 74 7.56 -1.06 -2.07
C TRP A 74 6.07 -1.39 -2.04
N GLN A 75 5.50 -1.35 -0.84
CA GLN A 75 4.05 -1.24 -0.64
C GLN A 75 3.68 0.23 -0.61
N THR A 76 2.62 0.60 -1.29
CA THR A 76 2.34 2.02 -1.53
C THR A 76 0.87 2.36 -1.35
N THR A 77 0.60 3.60 -0.94
CA THR A 77 -0.75 4.15 -0.92
C THR A 77 -0.72 5.65 -1.24
N MET A 78 -1.72 6.12 -1.98
CA MET A 78 -1.93 7.55 -2.16
C MET A 78 -2.69 8.11 -0.96
N PHE A 79 -2.21 9.23 -0.44
CA PHE A 79 -2.82 9.89 0.71
C PHE A 79 -2.95 11.39 0.48
N GLY A 80 -4.19 11.88 0.52
CA GLY A 80 -4.51 13.29 0.32
C GLY A 80 -4.77 14.01 1.65
N THR A 81 -4.20 15.19 1.80
CA THR A 81 -4.45 16.12 2.90
C THR A 81 -4.66 17.53 2.36
N ALA A 82 -4.99 18.48 3.23
CA ALA A 82 -5.01 19.90 2.84
C ALA A 82 -3.62 20.42 2.39
N GLY A 83 -2.54 19.76 2.81
CA GLY A 83 -1.17 20.10 2.43
C GLY A 83 -0.73 19.51 1.09
N GLY A 84 -1.56 18.68 0.43
CA GLY A 84 -1.26 18.08 -0.87
C GLY A 84 -1.52 16.58 -0.92
N ASN A 85 -1.13 15.98 -2.04
CA ASN A 85 -1.18 14.55 -2.27
C ASN A 85 0.20 13.93 -2.04
N PHE A 86 0.23 12.81 -1.37
CA PHE A 86 1.44 12.11 -0.99
C PHE A 86 1.35 10.64 -1.42
N LEU A 87 2.33 10.18 -2.17
CA LEU A 87 2.51 8.75 -2.40
C LEU A 87 3.39 8.20 -1.28
N TYR A 88 2.77 7.53 -0.33
CA TYR A 88 3.45 6.93 0.81
C TYR A 88 3.96 5.54 0.44
N MET A 89 5.20 5.22 0.82
CA MET A 89 5.90 4.02 0.40
C MET A 89 6.67 3.41 1.58
N VAL A 90 6.55 2.09 1.74
CA VAL A 90 7.25 1.29 2.77
C VAL A 90 7.77 0.00 2.15
N ASN A 91 8.89 -0.55 2.63
CA ASN A 91 9.49 -1.77 2.10
C ASN A 91 9.99 -2.76 3.17
N GLY A 92 9.77 -2.46 4.46
CA GLY A 92 10.14 -3.36 5.57
C GLY A 92 11.63 -3.41 5.92
N GLU A 93 12.46 -2.59 5.29
CA GLU A 93 13.90 -2.52 5.55
C GLU A 93 14.40 -1.08 5.70
N ASP A 94 13.88 -0.18 4.86
CA ASP A 94 14.17 1.25 4.96
C ASP A 94 13.09 1.98 5.77
N ALA A 95 13.42 3.11 6.34
CA ALA A 95 12.41 4.01 6.89
C ALA A 95 11.41 4.41 5.79
N PRO A 96 10.11 4.54 6.10
CA PRO A 96 9.10 5.00 5.17
C PRO A 96 9.50 6.29 4.47
N ILE A 97 9.07 6.43 3.23
CA ILE A 97 9.21 7.66 2.46
C ILE A 97 7.88 8.04 1.86
N TYR A 98 7.70 9.31 1.55
CA TYR A 98 6.60 9.74 0.68
C TYR A 98 7.11 10.69 -0.40
N TYR A 99 6.49 10.60 -1.56
CA TYR A 99 6.69 11.54 -2.66
C TYR A 99 5.59 12.59 -2.64
N ASN A 100 5.96 13.87 -2.69
CA ASN A 100 5.04 15.00 -2.57
C ASN A 100 4.73 15.70 -3.91
N GLY A 101 5.15 15.09 -5.03
CA GLY A 101 5.05 15.67 -6.36
C GLY A 101 6.33 16.36 -6.84
N SER A 102 7.29 16.61 -5.94
CA SER A 102 8.57 17.25 -6.25
C SER A 102 9.76 16.44 -5.76
N ALA A 103 9.70 15.89 -4.56
CA ALA A 103 10.79 15.16 -3.92
C ALA A 103 10.28 14.06 -2.99
N PHE A 104 11.15 13.11 -2.70
CA PHE A 104 10.96 12.16 -1.61
C PHE A 104 11.35 12.78 -0.26
N VAL A 105 10.52 12.52 0.75
CA VAL A 105 10.72 12.95 2.12
C VAL A 105 10.60 11.74 3.03
N THR A 106 11.48 11.61 4.01
CA THR A 106 11.37 10.62 5.09
C THR A 106 10.58 11.26 6.23
N PRO A 107 9.37 10.76 6.54
CA PRO A 107 8.58 11.29 7.65
C PRO A 107 9.22 10.96 8.99
N SER A 108 9.13 11.88 9.94
CA SER A 108 9.47 11.57 11.33
C SER A 108 8.33 10.76 11.95
N LEU A 109 8.58 9.49 12.24
CA LEU A 109 7.66 8.60 12.95
C LEU A 109 8.22 8.30 14.33
N ALA A 110 7.41 8.48 15.36
CA ALA A 110 7.75 8.16 16.74
C ALA A 110 6.84 7.05 17.29
N GLY A 111 7.30 6.35 18.33
CA GLY A 111 6.53 5.30 19.00
C GLY A 111 6.64 3.91 18.39
N VAL A 112 7.30 3.78 17.23
CA VAL A 112 7.49 2.50 16.52
C VAL A 112 8.88 2.44 15.88
N THR A 113 9.34 1.23 15.54
CA THR A 113 10.51 1.03 14.68
C THR A 113 10.08 1.22 13.23
N ALA A 114 10.48 2.33 12.63
CA ALA A 114 10.00 2.72 11.30
C ALA A 114 10.40 1.71 10.20
N THR A 115 11.55 1.04 10.34
CA THR A 115 12.05 0.03 9.40
C THR A 115 11.26 -1.28 9.43
N ASP A 116 10.47 -1.52 10.48
CA ASP A 116 9.66 -2.73 10.60
C ASP A 116 8.31 -2.60 9.86
N ILE A 117 8.03 -1.45 9.26
CA ILE A 117 6.78 -1.19 8.55
C ILE A 117 6.83 -1.86 7.17
N ILE A 118 6.07 -2.95 7.00
CA ILE A 118 6.03 -3.76 5.78
C ILE A 118 4.85 -3.44 4.85
N ASN A 119 3.80 -2.81 5.36
CA ASN A 119 2.64 -2.45 4.54
C ASN A 119 2.02 -1.15 5.05
N VAL A 120 1.41 -0.40 4.13
CA VAL A 120 0.70 0.85 4.43
C VAL A 120 -0.59 0.92 3.63
N THR A 121 -1.67 1.34 4.28
CA THR A 121 -2.96 1.60 3.64
C THR A 121 -3.64 2.82 4.23
N THR A 122 -4.67 3.28 3.55
CA THR A 122 -5.52 4.38 4.04
C THR A 122 -6.89 3.85 4.44
N HIS A 123 -7.39 4.32 5.59
CA HIS A 123 -8.75 4.09 6.03
C HIS A 123 -9.26 5.32 6.77
N HIS A 124 -10.44 5.82 6.44
CA HIS A 124 -11.05 7.01 7.06
C HIS A 124 -10.08 8.18 7.27
N ARG A 125 -9.32 8.54 6.20
CA ARG A 125 -8.37 9.66 6.21
C ARG A 125 -7.21 9.52 7.21
N ARG A 126 -6.85 8.30 7.58
CA ARG A 126 -5.67 7.95 8.38
C ARG A 126 -4.78 7.01 7.59
N LEU A 127 -3.47 7.07 7.84
CA LEU A 127 -2.52 6.05 7.43
C LEU A 127 -2.48 4.95 8.48
N PHE A 128 -2.56 3.71 8.03
CA PHE A 128 -2.41 2.51 8.83
C PHE A 128 -1.19 1.72 8.38
N PHE A 129 -0.49 1.12 9.33
CA PHE A 129 0.76 0.42 9.12
C PHE A 129 0.70 -1.01 9.64
N VAL A 130 1.28 -1.94 8.89
CA VAL A 130 1.55 -3.31 9.33
C VAL A 130 3.03 -3.44 9.63
N PHE A 131 3.36 -4.12 10.72
CA PHE A 131 4.73 -4.39 11.15
C PHE A 131 5.13 -5.84 10.88
N THR A 132 6.41 -6.07 10.66
CA THR A 132 7.00 -7.39 10.52
C THR A 132 6.62 -8.28 11.70
N ASP A 133 6.15 -9.49 11.41
CA ASP A 133 5.86 -10.57 12.38
C ASP A 133 5.02 -10.13 13.59
N SER A 134 4.06 -9.23 13.41
CA SER A 134 3.28 -8.64 14.50
C SER A 134 1.77 -8.79 14.29
N LEU A 135 1.03 -8.99 15.40
CA LEU A 135 -0.43 -8.85 15.46
C LEU A 135 -0.88 -7.45 15.92
N ILE A 136 0.05 -6.51 15.90
CA ILE A 136 -0.20 -5.10 16.19
C ILE A 136 -0.18 -4.34 14.87
N PHE A 137 -1.15 -3.47 14.63
CA PHE A 137 -1.06 -2.48 13.58
C PHE A 137 -0.86 -1.08 14.16
N GLY A 138 -0.22 -0.21 13.38
CA GLY A 138 -0.03 1.19 13.73
C GLY A 138 -0.98 2.09 12.96
N TYR A 139 -1.21 3.31 13.46
CA TYR A 139 -1.95 4.33 12.74
C TYR A 139 -1.51 5.73 13.13
N LEU A 140 -1.62 6.66 12.19
CA LEU A 140 -1.40 8.08 12.44
C LEU A 140 -2.73 8.81 12.74
N PRO A 141 -2.67 9.99 13.36
CA PRO A 141 -3.82 10.88 13.46
C PRO A 141 -4.44 11.19 12.09
N VAL A 142 -5.70 11.64 12.10
CA VAL A 142 -6.42 12.03 10.87
C VAL A 142 -5.62 13.06 10.08
N VAL A 143 -5.51 12.85 8.76
CA VAL A 143 -4.79 13.70 7.78
C VAL A 143 -3.32 14.00 8.11
N SER A 144 -2.68 13.12 8.89
CA SER A 144 -1.25 13.22 9.22
C SER A 144 -0.41 12.30 8.36
N VAL A 145 0.74 12.80 7.90
CA VAL A 145 1.76 12.01 7.16
C VAL A 145 2.99 11.70 8.02
N ALA A 146 3.08 12.26 9.22
CA ALA A 146 4.18 12.11 10.18
C ALA A 146 3.67 12.28 11.61
N GLY A 147 4.49 11.96 12.60
CA GLY A 147 4.19 12.14 14.02
C GLY A 147 4.22 10.84 14.80
N THR A 148 3.59 10.84 15.97
CA THR A 148 3.53 9.65 16.82
C THR A 148 2.54 8.66 16.25
N VAL A 149 3.02 7.44 15.96
CA VAL A 149 2.19 6.30 15.55
C VAL A 149 1.59 5.68 16.80
N ALA A 150 0.27 5.69 16.89
CA ALA A 150 -0.44 4.90 17.89
C ALA A 150 -0.56 3.45 17.42
N THR A 151 -0.64 2.50 18.35
CA THR A 151 -0.71 1.08 18.04
C THR A 151 -2.00 0.46 18.57
N PHE A 152 -2.46 -0.58 17.89
CA PHE A 152 -3.64 -1.36 18.27
C PHE A 152 -3.33 -2.86 18.14
N ASP A 153 -3.50 -3.59 19.23
CA ASP A 153 -3.20 -5.02 19.33
C ASP A 153 -4.48 -5.84 19.07
N ILE A 154 -4.44 -6.71 18.05
CA ILE A 154 -5.52 -7.66 17.74
C ILE A 154 -5.17 -9.09 18.18
N GLY A 155 -4.03 -9.31 18.81
CA GLY A 155 -3.55 -10.63 19.21
C GLY A 155 -4.50 -11.37 20.14
N GLY A 156 -5.19 -10.65 21.02
CA GLY A 156 -6.21 -11.23 21.90
C GLY A 156 -7.44 -11.80 21.18
N LEU A 157 -7.66 -11.44 19.92
CA LEU A 157 -8.77 -11.92 19.07
C LEU A 157 -8.35 -13.10 18.20
N CYS A 158 -7.08 -13.22 17.88
CA CYS A 158 -6.53 -14.23 16.99
C CYS A 158 -6.33 -15.56 17.74
N LYS A 159 -7.10 -16.59 17.35
CA LYS A 159 -7.02 -17.92 17.98
C LYS A 159 -5.93 -18.80 17.37
N LYS A 160 -5.53 -18.51 16.13
CA LYS A 160 -4.53 -19.27 15.39
C LYS A 160 -3.13 -18.67 15.49
N GLY A 161 -2.99 -17.47 16.06
CA GLY A 161 -1.72 -16.75 16.15
C GLY A 161 -1.26 -16.23 14.80
N GLY A 162 0.05 -16.21 14.57
CA GLY A 162 0.68 -15.67 13.36
C GLY A 162 0.91 -14.17 13.46
N TYR A 163 0.85 -13.49 12.32
CA TYR A 163 1.06 -12.04 12.20
C TYR A 163 0.07 -11.44 11.19
N ILE A 164 -0.06 -10.13 11.17
CA ILE A 164 -0.91 -9.45 10.18
C ILE A 164 -0.21 -9.52 8.83
N GLN A 165 -0.85 -10.18 7.87
CA GLN A 165 -0.37 -10.29 6.50
C GLN A 165 -0.74 -9.07 5.66
N ALA A 166 -1.96 -8.57 5.84
CA ALA A 166 -2.48 -7.43 5.10
C ALA A 166 -3.59 -6.73 5.88
N ILE A 167 -3.74 -5.43 5.61
CA ILE A 167 -4.86 -4.63 6.05
C ILE A 167 -5.45 -3.87 4.87
N GLY A 168 -6.75 -3.55 4.95
CA GLY A 168 -7.43 -2.80 3.90
C GLY A 168 -8.77 -2.25 4.33
N SER A 169 -9.37 -1.43 3.48
CA SER A 169 -10.76 -1.00 3.60
C SER A 169 -11.65 -1.86 2.71
N TRP A 170 -12.77 -2.28 3.25
CA TRP A 170 -13.80 -2.99 2.53
C TRP A 170 -15.10 -2.20 2.59
N THR A 171 -15.50 -1.61 1.47
CA THR A 171 -16.74 -0.87 1.36
C THR A 171 -17.91 -1.84 1.31
N ARG A 172 -18.85 -1.68 2.25
CA ARG A 172 -20.14 -2.34 2.23
C ARG A 172 -21.20 -1.30 1.91
N ASP A 173 -21.92 -1.48 0.81
CA ASP A 173 -23.10 -0.67 0.53
C ASP A 173 -24.27 -1.16 1.38
N GLY A 174 -24.51 -0.50 2.49
CA GLY A 174 -25.64 -0.74 3.40
C GLY A 174 -26.89 0.06 3.07
N GLY A 175 -26.89 0.84 1.98
CA GLY A 175 -28.01 1.67 1.55
C GLY A 175 -28.16 3.00 2.30
N SER A 176 -27.31 3.30 3.28
CA SER A 176 -27.36 4.54 4.08
C SER A 176 -26.08 5.38 4.00
N GLY A 177 -25.22 5.12 3.01
CA GLY A 177 -23.92 5.74 2.82
C GLY A 177 -22.77 4.72 2.84
N PRO A 178 -21.51 5.14 2.58
CA PRO A 178 -20.38 4.24 2.56
C PRO A 178 -20.05 3.76 3.98
N ASP A 179 -20.38 2.52 4.26
CA ASP A 179 -19.98 1.82 5.48
C ASP A 179 -18.66 1.10 5.23
N ASP A 180 -17.57 1.87 5.25
CA ASP A 180 -16.23 1.33 5.08
C ASP A 180 -15.79 0.56 6.32
N LEU A 181 -15.52 -0.72 6.14
CA LEU A 181 -15.01 -1.60 7.17
C LEU A 181 -13.48 -1.67 7.09
N PHE A 182 -12.82 -1.65 8.22
CA PHE A 182 -11.41 -1.98 8.33
C PHE A 182 -11.27 -3.50 8.41
N VAL A 183 -10.39 -4.06 7.60
CA VAL A 183 -10.14 -5.50 7.51
C VAL A 183 -8.68 -5.77 7.74
N ALA A 184 -8.37 -6.66 8.68
CA ALA A 184 -7.05 -7.22 8.90
C ALA A 184 -7.07 -8.72 8.63
N ILE A 185 -6.11 -9.21 7.86
CA ILE A 185 -5.96 -10.63 7.53
C ILE A 185 -4.65 -11.13 8.13
N THR A 186 -4.72 -12.23 8.89
CA THR A 186 -3.53 -12.86 9.48
C THR A 186 -2.91 -13.90 8.56
N SER A 187 -1.64 -14.19 8.78
CA SER A 187 -0.90 -15.27 8.09
C SER A 187 -1.51 -16.66 8.28
N GLU A 188 -2.30 -16.86 9.35
CA GLU A 188 -2.98 -18.12 9.63
C GLU A 188 -4.45 -18.14 9.15
N GLY A 189 -4.85 -17.12 8.38
CA GLY A 189 -6.15 -17.08 7.72
C GLY A 189 -7.31 -16.71 8.61
N GLU A 190 -7.08 -15.87 9.60
CA GLU A 190 -8.13 -15.18 10.33
C GLU A 190 -8.34 -13.79 9.73
N CYS A 191 -9.60 -13.45 9.49
CA CYS A 191 -10.02 -12.14 8.97
C CYS A 191 -10.75 -11.41 10.09
N ILE A 192 -10.14 -10.34 10.59
CA ILE A 192 -10.66 -9.50 11.67
C ILE A 192 -11.26 -8.25 11.04
N ILE A 193 -12.52 -7.98 11.35
CA ILE A 193 -13.25 -6.87 10.75
C ILE A 193 -13.70 -5.91 11.83
N TYR A 194 -13.39 -4.63 11.63
CA TYR A 194 -13.85 -3.53 12.47
C TYR A 194 -14.69 -2.55 11.66
N SER A 195 -15.67 -1.94 12.32
CA SER A 195 -16.37 -0.75 11.84
C SER A 195 -15.96 0.46 12.65
N GLY A 196 -15.90 1.62 12.00
CA GLY A 196 -15.56 2.87 12.64
C GLY A 196 -14.32 3.55 12.07
N ASN A 197 -13.94 4.66 12.70
CA ASN A 197 -12.91 5.56 12.15
C ASN A 197 -11.77 5.89 13.12
N ASP A 198 -11.86 5.46 14.38
CA ASP A 198 -10.88 5.82 15.40
C ASP A 198 -10.53 4.64 16.33
N PRO A 199 -9.41 3.92 16.08
CA PRO A 199 -8.99 2.80 16.92
C PRO A 199 -8.69 3.19 18.38
N SER A 200 -8.50 4.47 18.70
CA SER A 200 -8.29 4.93 20.09
C SER A 200 -9.58 5.05 20.90
N SER A 201 -10.74 4.99 20.25
CA SER A 201 -12.03 5.20 20.87
C SER A 201 -12.87 3.92 20.90
N ALA A 202 -13.13 3.39 22.09
CA ALA A 202 -13.97 2.20 22.25
C ALA A 202 -15.41 2.37 21.74
N THR A 203 -15.88 3.59 21.55
CA THR A 203 -17.20 3.90 21.01
C THR A 203 -17.22 4.11 19.51
N ALA A 204 -16.07 4.43 18.92
CA ALA A 204 -15.93 4.72 17.50
C ALA A 204 -15.14 3.63 16.75
N TRP A 205 -14.79 2.51 17.42
CA TRP A 205 -14.07 1.38 16.83
C TRP A 205 -14.65 0.07 17.35
N ASN A 206 -15.51 -0.55 16.57
CA ASN A 206 -16.29 -1.70 17.00
C ASN A 206 -15.91 -2.95 16.22
N LEU A 207 -15.62 -4.03 16.94
CA LEU A 207 -15.40 -5.34 16.33
C LEU A 207 -16.69 -5.86 15.70
N VAL A 208 -16.67 -6.08 14.38
CA VAL A 208 -17.78 -6.70 13.64
C VAL A 208 -17.68 -8.22 13.76
N GLY A 209 -16.50 -8.79 13.68
CA GLY A 209 -16.29 -10.22 13.85
C GLY A 209 -14.87 -10.68 13.46
N VAL A 210 -14.62 -11.95 13.78
CA VAL A 210 -13.43 -12.68 13.38
C VAL A 210 -13.86 -13.91 12.60
N PHE A 211 -13.37 -14.03 11.38
CA PHE A 211 -13.77 -15.08 10.43
C PHE A 211 -12.57 -15.89 9.99
N SER A 212 -12.74 -17.19 9.84
CA SER A 212 -11.70 -18.05 9.28
C SER A 212 -11.92 -18.15 7.76
N ILE A 213 -10.91 -17.71 6.99
CA ILE A 213 -10.97 -17.67 5.51
C ILE A 213 -10.01 -18.65 4.84
N GLY A 214 -9.23 -19.41 5.62
CA GLY A 214 -8.13 -20.23 5.13
C GLY A 214 -6.82 -19.43 5.03
N LYS A 215 -5.71 -20.17 5.08
CA LYS A 215 -4.37 -19.58 5.09
C LYS A 215 -4.11 -18.87 3.75
N PRO A 216 -3.70 -17.59 3.75
CA PRO A 216 -3.27 -16.90 2.54
C PRO A 216 -2.06 -17.61 1.90
N ILE A 217 -1.95 -17.54 0.59
CA ILE A 217 -0.86 -18.13 -0.20
C ILE A 217 0.28 -17.13 -0.29
#